data_c120a0f0df9801f2fe912d9036608337
#
_entry.id   c120a0f0df9801f2fe912d9036608337
#
_cell.length_a   1.000
_cell.length_b   1.000
_cell.length_c   1.000
_cell.angle_alpha   90.00
_cell.angle_beta   90.00
_cell.angle_gamma   90.00
#
_symmetry.space_group_name_H-M   'P 1'
#
loop_
_entity.id
_entity.type
_entity.pdbx_description
1 polymer ?
#
loop_
_entity_poly.entity_id
_entity_poly.type
_entity_poly.pdbx_seq_one_letter_code
_entity_poly.pdbx_strand_id
1 'polypeptide(L)'
;MEINKRIEEARKVMGKYKVDAYIITSSDYHQSEYIDDYFKGREYLSGFTGSAGVLVIFKDEACLWTDGRYHIQAEKQLKGSEIKLFKQGNLGVPTYKEYVVSKLAENSKIGIDAKILLSSDINEILSKKKYKIVDFDLLDKVWNERKALPNGKIFILEDKYTGKSYKEKVKEIRKVLKEKGANYNIISVSYT
;
A
#
# COMPACT_ATOMS: atom_id res chain seq x y z
N MET A 1 17.78 -13.31 0.23
CA MET A 1 16.82 -14.31 -0.29
C MET A 1 16.41 -13.84 -1.67
N GLU A 2 16.36 -14.74 -2.64
CA GLU A 2 15.98 -14.42 -4.00
C GLU A 2 14.48 -14.05 -4.08
N ILE A 3 14.12 -13.11 -4.97
CA ILE A 3 12.73 -12.59 -5.08
C ILE A 3 11.73 -13.73 -5.30
N ASN A 4 12.03 -14.65 -6.22
CA ASN A 4 11.11 -15.76 -6.52
C ASN A 4 10.83 -16.65 -5.30
N LYS A 5 11.83 -16.87 -4.42
CA LYS A 5 11.62 -17.59 -3.16
C LYS A 5 10.69 -16.83 -2.20
N ARG A 6 10.81 -15.51 -2.14
CA ARG A 6 9.91 -14.68 -1.30
C ARG A 6 8.47 -14.75 -1.82
N ILE A 7 8.27 -14.72 -3.13
CA ILE A 7 6.94 -14.88 -3.75
C ILE A 7 6.39 -16.29 -3.47
N GLU A 8 7.23 -17.32 -3.58
CA GLU A 8 6.83 -18.70 -3.26
C GLU A 8 6.38 -18.84 -1.78
N GLU A 9 7.16 -18.30 -0.84
CA GLU A 9 6.76 -18.31 0.58
C GLU A 9 5.46 -17.53 0.83
N ALA A 10 5.28 -16.39 0.14
CA ALA A 10 4.03 -15.64 0.20
C ALA A 10 2.85 -16.52 -0.28
N ARG A 11 2.99 -17.24 -1.40
CA ARG A 11 1.96 -18.17 -1.90
C ARG A 11 1.66 -19.32 -0.92
N LYS A 12 2.69 -19.86 -0.23
CA LYS A 12 2.47 -20.87 0.80
C LYS A 12 1.59 -20.34 1.95
N VAL A 13 1.85 -19.10 2.38
CA VAL A 13 1.00 -18.44 3.40
C VAL A 13 -0.40 -18.17 2.85
N MET A 14 -0.53 -17.66 1.62
CA MET A 14 -1.83 -17.47 0.95
C MET A 14 -2.63 -18.78 0.92
N GLY A 15 -1.97 -19.91 0.66
CA GLY A 15 -2.60 -21.25 0.69
C GLY A 15 -3.17 -21.60 2.07
N LYS A 16 -2.47 -21.29 3.17
CA LYS A 16 -2.96 -21.51 4.55
C LYS A 16 -4.21 -20.68 4.84
N TYR A 17 -4.28 -19.43 4.37
CA TYR A 17 -5.43 -18.55 4.50
C TYR A 17 -6.51 -18.78 3.44
N LYS A 18 -6.25 -19.68 2.47
CA LYS A 18 -7.14 -20.03 1.35
C LYS A 18 -7.56 -18.80 0.54
N VAL A 19 -6.63 -17.88 0.28
CA VAL A 19 -6.85 -16.72 -0.59
C VAL A 19 -6.34 -16.98 -2.00
N ASP A 20 -7.01 -16.38 -2.99
CA ASP A 20 -6.72 -16.55 -4.42
C ASP A 20 -5.78 -15.47 -4.96
N ALA A 21 -5.79 -14.31 -4.33
CA ALA A 21 -4.84 -13.22 -4.55
C ALA A 21 -4.54 -12.48 -3.25
N TYR A 22 -3.39 -11.79 -3.20
CA TYR A 22 -3.03 -10.87 -2.11
C TYR A 22 -2.53 -9.54 -2.68
N ILE A 23 -3.06 -8.42 -2.18
CA ILE A 23 -2.74 -7.07 -2.66
C ILE A 23 -1.82 -6.37 -1.65
N ILE A 24 -0.67 -5.87 -2.12
CA ILE A 24 0.31 -5.15 -1.32
C ILE A 24 0.56 -3.78 -1.95
N THR A 25 0.26 -2.72 -1.21
CA THR A 25 0.49 -1.32 -1.64
C THR A 25 1.77 -0.75 -1.03
N SER A 26 2.19 0.41 -1.53
CA SER A 26 3.24 1.24 -0.92
C SER A 26 2.60 2.24 0.03
N SER A 27 2.12 1.78 1.18
CA SER A 27 1.35 2.59 2.12
C SER A 27 1.70 2.25 3.56
N ASP A 28 1.49 3.21 4.45
CA ASP A 28 1.42 3.01 5.90
C ASP A 28 0.00 3.23 6.40
N TYR A 29 -0.21 3.24 7.72
CA TYR A 29 -1.52 3.44 8.34
C TYR A 29 -2.14 4.82 8.06
N HIS A 30 -1.37 5.80 7.60
CA HIS A 30 -1.80 7.17 7.33
C HIS A 30 -1.78 7.54 5.86
N GLN A 31 -1.44 6.59 4.97
CA GLN A 31 -1.24 6.83 3.54
C GLN A 31 -0.15 7.87 3.26
N SER A 32 0.92 7.84 4.06
CA SER A 32 2.05 8.76 3.94
C SER A 32 2.83 8.51 2.65
N GLU A 33 3.40 9.58 2.07
CA GLU A 33 4.29 9.46 0.90
C GLU A 33 5.62 8.78 1.28
N TYR A 34 6.13 9.09 2.46
CA TYR A 34 7.39 8.54 2.99
C TYR A 34 7.09 7.56 4.11
N ILE A 35 7.13 6.28 3.77
CA ILE A 35 6.81 5.20 4.71
C ILE A 35 8.05 4.70 5.43
N ASP A 36 7.88 4.29 6.69
CA ASP A 36 8.93 3.63 7.47
C ASP A 36 9.28 2.25 6.88
N ASP A 37 10.47 1.76 7.18
CA ASP A 37 10.97 0.47 6.70
C ASP A 37 10.04 -0.70 7.06
N TYR A 38 9.32 -0.61 8.18
CA TYR A 38 8.31 -1.61 8.57
C TYR A 38 7.26 -1.83 7.48
N PHE A 39 6.87 -0.78 6.74
CA PHE A 39 5.83 -0.83 5.71
C PHE A 39 6.34 -1.16 4.31
N LYS A 40 7.65 -1.34 4.10
CA LYS A 40 8.26 -1.62 2.79
C LYS A 40 8.05 -3.06 2.29
N GLY A 41 6.89 -3.65 2.58
CA GLY A 41 6.57 -5.03 2.21
C GLY A 41 6.57 -5.30 0.71
N ARG A 42 6.07 -4.35 -0.10
CA ARG A 42 6.14 -4.44 -1.55
C ARG A 42 7.59 -4.49 -2.03
N GLU A 43 8.46 -3.62 -1.49
CA GLU A 43 9.89 -3.62 -1.79
C GLU A 43 10.55 -4.94 -1.38
N TYR A 44 10.28 -5.43 -0.17
CA TYR A 44 10.79 -6.71 0.30
C TYR A 44 10.43 -7.85 -0.64
N LEU A 45 9.17 -7.96 -1.06
CA LEU A 45 8.70 -9.07 -1.88
C LEU A 45 9.12 -8.96 -3.35
N SER A 46 9.21 -7.75 -3.90
CA SER A 46 9.48 -7.56 -5.33
C SER A 46 10.92 -7.15 -5.64
N GLY A 47 11.69 -6.64 -4.67
CA GLY A 47 12.98 -5.99 -4.92
C GLY A 47 12.86 -4.63 -5.61
N PHE A 48 11.65 -4.15 -5.90
CA PHE A 48 11.43 -2.85 -6.52
C PHE A 48 11.39 -1.75 -5.46
N THR A 49 12.32 -0.79 -5.55
CA THR A 49 12.55 0.27 -4.53
C THR A 49 11.89 1.61 -4.86
N GLY A 50 11.17 1.74 -5.98
CA GLY A 50 10.41 2.97 -6.29
C GLY A 50 9.34 3.25 -5.23
N SER A 51 9.03 4.53 -4.93
CA SER A 51 8.11 4.88 -3.84
C SER A 51 6.64 4.57 -4.17
N ALA A 52 6.26 4.47 -5.43
CA ALA A 52 4.88 4.22 -5.85
C ALA A 52 4.75 2.88 -6.60
N GLY A 53 3.77 2.08 -6.20
CA GLY A 53 3.44 0.83 -6.89
C GLY A 53 2.56 -0.10 -6.06
N VAL A 54 1.94 -1.04 -6.75
CA VAL A 54 1.11 -2.09 -6.16
C VAL A 54 1.62 -3.44 -6.65
N LEU A 55 1.88 -4.36 -5.74
CA LEU A 55 2.18 -5.76 -6.04
C LEU A 55 0.93 -6.59 -5.76
N VAL A 56 0.50 -7.37 -6.73
CA VAL A 56 -0.55 -8.37 -6.55
C VAL A 56 0.05 -9.75 -6.80
N ILE A 57 -0.07 -10.62 -5.81
CA ILE A 57 0.36 -12.01 -5.91
C ILE A 57 -0.88 -12.87 -6.09
N PHE A 58 -0.94 -13.61 -7.21
CA PHE A 58 -1.92 -14.64 -7.48
C PHE A 58 -1.32 -16.03 -7.22
N LYS A 59 -2.12 -17.08 -7.30
CA LYS A 59 -1.66 -18.47 -7.14
C LYS A 59 -0.61 -18.86 -8.20
N ASP A 60 -0.76 -18.34 -9.41
CA ASP A 60 0.00 -18.72 -10.61
C ASP A 60 0.89 -17.62 -11.17
N GLU A 61 0.77 -16.38 -10.72
CA GLU A 61 1.59 -15.25 -11.17
C GLU A 61 1.74 -14.19 -10.07
N ALA A 62 2.70 -13.27 -10.27
CA ALA A 62 2.85 -12.06 -9.49
C ALA A 62 3.02 -10.88 -10.44
N CYS A 63 2.37 -9.75 -10.12
CA CYS A 63 2.30 -8.60 -11.00
C CYS A 63 2.56 -7.31 -10.22
N LEU A 64 3.41 -6.43 -10.76
CA LEU A 64 3.71 -5.12 -10.20
C LEU A 64 3.20 -4.03 -11.13
N TRP A 65 2.41 -3.11 -10.58
CA TRP A 65 2.02 -1.85 -11.24
C TRP A 65 2.84 -0.72 -10.67
N THR A 66 3.36 0.15 -11.55
CA THR A 66 4.00 1.41 -11.17
C THR A 66 3.81 2.45 -12.26
N ASP A 67 3.91 3.73 -11.91
CA ASP A 67 3.72 4.85 -12.84
C ASP A 67 4.98 5.17 -13.66
N GLY A 68 4.84 6.12 -14.61
CA GLY A 68 5.88 6.47 -15.58
C GLY A 68 7.21 6.91 -15.00
N ARG A 69 7.24 7.43 -13.78
CA ARG A 69 8.48 7.84 -13.08
C ARG A 69 9.41 6.67 -12.83
N TYR A 70 8.86 5.46 -12.74
CA TYR A 70 9.58 4.26 -12.30
C TYR A 70 9.66 3.14 -13.34
N HIS A 71 9.12 3.29 -14.55
CA HIS A 71 9.08 2.19 -15.54
C HIS A 71 10.47 1.60 -15.80
N ILE A 72 11.48 2.46 -16.06
CA ILE A 72 12.86 2.01 -16.36
C ILE A 72 13.51 1.34 -15.14
N GLN A 73 13.29 1.90 -13.94
CA GLN A 73 13.82 1.33 -12.71
C GLN A 73 13.20 -0.04 -12.43
N ALA A 74 11.87 -0.15 -12.56
CA ALA A 74 11.16 -1.41 -12.34
C ALA A 74 11.60 -2.50 -13.32
N GLU A 75 11.76 -2.20 -14.61
CA GLU A 75 12.30 -3.15 -15.59
C GLU A 75 13.66 -3.72 -15.19
N LYS A 76 14.56 -2.84 -14.72
CA LYS A 76 15.89 -3.25 -14.27
C LYS A 76 15.84 -4.12 -13.02
N GLN A 77 15.03 -3.70 -12.02
CA GLN A 77 14.99 -4.35 -10.71
C GLN A 77 14.20 -5.67 -10.72
N LEU A 78 13.20 -5.80 -11.59
CA LEU A 78 12.44 -7.04 -11.74
C LEU A 78 13.09 -8.05 -12.68
N LYS A 79 14.19 -7.69 -13.35
CA LYS A 79 14.87 -8.58 -14.29
C LYS A 79 15.32 -9.88 -13.61
N GLY A 80 14.90 -11.01 -14.19
CA GLY A 80 15.20 -12.34 -13.65
C GLY A 80 14.24 -12.82 -12.54
N SER A 81 13.24 -12.00 -12.16
CA SER A 81 12.12 -12.45 -11.32
C SER A 81 10.95 -12.94 -12.17
N GLU A 82 10.02 -13.65 -11.54
CA GLU A 82 8.76 -14.05 -12.16
C GLU A 82 7.72 -12.92 -12.24
N ILE A 83 8.01 -11.75 -11.64
CA ILE A 83 7.04 -10.66 -11.48
C ILE A 83 6.85 -9.94 -12.82
N LYS A 84 5.62 -9.91 -13.31
CA LYS A 84 5.21 -9.16 -14.50
C LYS A 84 5.08 -7.67 -14.19
N LEU A 85 5.72 -6.83 -14.98
CA LEU A 85 5.59 -5.38 -14.87
C LEU A 85 4.43 -4.86 -15.70
N PHE A 86 3.51 -4.13 -15.05
CA PHE A 86 2.46 -3.35 -15.70
C PHE A 86 2.81 -1.87 -15.61
N LYS A 87 3.11 -1.26 -16.76
CA LYS A 87 3.47 0.16 -16.89
C LYS A 87 2.21 1.01 -16.85
N GLN A 88 1.76 1.34 -15.65
CA GLN A 88 0.53 2.10 -15.42
C GLN A 88 0.57 3.45 -16.14
N GLY A 89 -0.54 3.81 -16.78
CA GLY A 89 -0.67 5.02 -17.59
C GLY A 89 -0.40 4.81 -19.08
N ASN A 90 0.18 3.69 -19.51
CA ASN A 90 0.33 3.36 -20.91
C ASN A 90 -1.01 2.87 -21.50
N LEU A 91 -1.23 3.16 -22.78
CA LEU A 91 -2.44 2.73 -23.49
C LEU A 91 -2.58 1.20 -23.46
N GLY A 92 -3.76 0.71 -23.10
CA GLY A 92 -4.08 -0.72 -23.04
C GLY A 92 -3.55 -1.44 -21.80
N VAL A 93 -2.90 -0.75 -20.86
CA VAL A 93 -2.46 -1.35 -19.59
C VAL A 93 -3.58 -1.18 -18.56
N PRO A 94 -4.18 -2.28 -18.07
CA PRO A 94 -5.23 -2.22 -17.05
C PRO A 94 -4.66 -1.76 -15.71
N THR A 95 -5.47 -1.12 -14.90
CA THR A 95 -5.16 -0.90 -13.48
C THR A 95 -5.10 -2.24 -12.74
N TYR A 96 -4.44 -2.28 -11.59
CA TYR A 96 -4.39 -3.51 -10.79
C TYR A 96 -5.80 -3.98 -10.38
N LYS A 97 -6.73 -3.04 -10.15
CA LYS A 97 -8.11 -3.34 -9.79
C LYS A 97 -8.87 -4.03 -10.94
N GLU A 98 -8.76 -3.47 -12.14
CA GLU A 98 -9.34 -4.07 -13.35
C GLU A 98 -8.75 -5.45 -13.63
N TYR A 99 -7.44 -5.61 -13.46
CA TYR A 99 -6.77 -6.89 -13.67
C TYR A 99 -7.22 -7.95 -12.64
N VAL A 100 -7.30 -7.59 -11.36
CA VAL A 100 -7.84 -8.48 -10.31
C VAL A 100 -9.25 -8.92 -10.65
N VAL A 101 -10.12 -8.00 -11.08
CA VAL A 101 -11.50 -8.30 -11.49
C VAL A 101 -11.56 -9.20 -12.72
N SER A 102 -10.68 -9.01 -13.69
CA SER A 102 -10.63 -9.85 -14.91
C SER A 102 -10.11 -11.26 -14.62
N LYS A 103 -9.11 -11.37 -13.74
CA LYS A 103 -8.40 -12.62 -13.43
C LYS A 103 -9.18 -13.53 -12.48
N LEU A 104 -9.83 -12.97 -11.47
CA LEU A 104 -10.50 -13.76 -10.44
C LEU A 104 -11.94 -14.08 -10.77
N ALA A 105 -12.34 -15.32 -10.48
CA ALA A 105 -13.74 -15.76 -10.54
C ALA A 105 -14.56 -15.10 -9.41
N GLU A 106 -15.87 -15.08 -9.59
CA GLU A 106 -16.80 -14.64 -8.55
C GLU A 106 -16.66 -15.53 -7.29
N ASN A 107 -16.82 -14.93 -6.11
CA ASN A 107 -16.63 -15.56 -4.80
C ASN A 107 -15.18 -15.94 -4.46
N SER A 108 -14.19 -15.59 -5.29
CA SER A 108 -12.78 -15.70 -4.93
C SER A 108 -12.46 -14.91 -3.67
N LYS A 109 -11.39 -15.31 -2.97
CA LYS A 109 -10.93 -14.66 -1.75
C LYS A 109 -9.72 -13.80 -2.02
N ILE A 110 -9.78 -12.54 -1.60
CA ILE A 110 -8.69 -11.58 -1.74
C ILE A 110 -8.13 -11.29 -0.35
N GLY A 111 -6.84 -11.58 -0.15
CA GLY A 111 -6.10 -11.24 1.05
C GLY A 111 -5.60 -9.79 0.99
N ILE A 112 -5.67 -9.11 2.11
CA ILE A 112 -5.19 -7.74 2.29
C ILE A 112 -4.70 -7.54 3.72
N ASP A 113 -3.91 -6.49 3.94
CA ASP A 113 -3.80 -5.85 5.25
C ASP A 113 -4.73 -4.63 5.25
N ALA A 114 -5.86 -4.73 5.94
CA ALA A 114 -6.89 -3.70 5.98
C ALA A 114 -6.44 -2.42 6.70
N LYS A 115 -5.30 -2.43 7.41
CA LYS A 115 -4.73 -1.23 8.04
C LYS A 115 -4.03 -0.32 7.05
N ILE A 116 -3.58 -0.85 5.90
CA ILE A 116 -2.79 -0.09 4.93
C ILE A 116 -3.46 0.05 3.56
N LEU A 117 -4.40 -0.79 3.21
CA LEU A 117 -5.11 -0.69 1.93
C LEU A 117 -6.33 0.22 2.07
N LEU A 118 -6.47 1.18 1.14
CA LEU A 118 -7.61 2.10 1.13
C LEU A 118 -8.94 1.37 0.96
N SER A 119 -9.91 1.71 1.80
CA SER A 119 -11.28 1.18 1.69
C SER A 119 -11.94 1.52 0.35
N SER A 120 -11.62 2.68 -0.24
CA SER A 120 -12.07 3.06 -1.58
C SER A 120 -11.64 2.07 -2.65
N ASP A 121 -10.39 1.59 -2.59
CA ASP A 121 -9.85 0.64 -3.58
C ASP A 121 -10.53 -0.72 -3.48
N ILE A 122 -10.75 -1.19 -2.25
CA ILE A 122 -11.49 -2.44 -2.02
C ILE A 122 -12.94 -2.31 -2.46
N ASN A 123 -13.60 -1.21 -2.13
CA ASN A 123 -14.98 -0.98 -2.53
C ASN A 123 -15.13 -0.93 -4.06
N GLU A 124 -14.16 -0.37 -4.78
CA GLU A 124 -14.16 -0.36 -6.24
C GLU A 124 -14.08 -1.79 -6.80
N ILE A 125 -13.19 -2.65 -6.27
CA ILE A 125 -13.09 -4.07 -6.67
C ILE A 125 -14.42 -4.79 -6.36
N LEU A 126 -14.97 -4.63 -5.16
CA LEU A 126 -16.20 -5.29 -4.72
C LEU A 126 -17.44 -4.81 -5.48
N SER A 127 -17.43 -3.59 -6.02
CA SER A 127 -18.52 -3.09 -6.86
C SER A 127 -18.64 -3.81 -8.20
N LYS A 128 -17.60 -4.51 -8.67
CA LYS A 128 -17.55 -5.18 -9.97
C LYS A 128 -17.97 -6.65 -9.89
N LYS A 129 -17.58 -7.35 -8.83
CA LYS A 129 -17.90 -8.77 -8.59
C LYS A 129 -17.97 -9.05 -7.09
N LYS A 130 -18.68 -10.11 -6.70
CA LYS A 130 -18.70 -10.59 -5.32
C LYS A 130 -17.39 -11.28 -4.98
N TYR A 131 -16.64 -10.74 -4.03
CA TYR A 131 -15.43 -11.33 -3.47
C TYR A 131 -15.53 -11.45 -1.95
N LYS A 132 -14.71 -12.31 -1.36
CA LYS A 132 -14.53 -12.39 0.09
C LYS A 132 -13.19 -11.80 0.45
N ILE A 133 -13.20 -10.77 1.30
CA ILE A 133 -11.96 -10.17 1.81
C ILE A 133 -11.49 -10.95 3.03
N VAL A 134 -10.19 -11.26 3.05
CA VAL A 134 -9.52 -11.92 4.19
C VAL A 134 -8.43 -10.99 4.67
N ASP A 135 -8.64 -10.43 5.86
CA ASP A 135 -7.70 -9.49 6.48
C ASP A 135 -6.62 -10.22 7.29
N PHE A 136 -5.38 -10.06 6.89
CA PHE A 136 -4.20 -10.52 7.63
C PHE A 136 -2.92 -9.84 7.10
N ASP A 137 -1.93 -9.65 7.97
CA ASP A 137 -0.61 -9.19 7.59
C ASP A 137 0.22 -10.36 7.03
N LEU A 138 0.35 -10.43 5.70
CA LEU A 138 1.17 -11.41 5.00
C LEU A 138 2.66 -11.25 5.34
N LEU A 139 3.12 -10.01 5.48
CA LEU A 139 4.53 -9.69 5.72
C LEU A 139 5.00 -10.21 7.07
N ASP A 140 4.14 -10.17 8.08
CA ASP A 140 4.40 -10.73 9.42
C ASP A 140 4.67 -12.25 9.37
N LYS A 141 4.21 -12.94 8.34
CA LYS A 141 4.37 -14.39 8.17
C LYS A 141 5.53 -14.80 7.27
N VAL A 142 6.03 -13.88 6.43
CA VAL A 142 7.07 -14.20 5.43
C VAL A 142 8.36 -13.40 5.61
N TRP A 143 8.33 -12.28 6.32
CA TRP A 143 9.48 -11.39 6.51
C TRP A 143 10.03 -11.48 7.94
N ASN A 144 10.82 -12.51 8.21
CA ASN A 144 11.35 -12.77 9.55
C ASN A 144 12.24 -11.64 10.10
N GLU A 145 12.92 -10.90 9.21
CA GLU A 145 13.83 -9.81 9.58
C GLU A 145 13.12 -8.43 9.48
N ARG A 146 11.78 -8.41 9.45
CA ARG A 146 11.02 -7.16 9.41
C ARG A 146 11.33 -6.33 10.63
N LYS A 147 11.71 -5.06 10.42
CA LYS A 147 11.92 -4.12 11.52
C LYS A 147 10.64 -3.98 12.35
N ALA A 148 10.79 -3.66 13.62
CA ALA A 148 9.65 -3.30 14.45
C ALA A 148 9.07 -1.95 14.02
N LEU A 149 7.80 -1.70 14.35
CA LEU A 149 7.20 -0.37 14.20
C LEU A 149 8.06 0.67 14.94
N PRO A 150 8.27 1.86 14.33
CA PRO A 150 9.03 2.91 14.97
C PRO A 150 8.36 3.36 16.28
N ASN A 151 9.15 3.53 17.33
CA ASN A 151 8.72 3.97 18.65
C ASN A 151 9.47 5.22 19.12
N GLY A 152 9.91 6.05 18.19
CA GLY A 152 10.60 7.31 18.48
C GLY A 152 9.78 8.24 19.40
N LYS A 153 10.46 8.97 20.26
CA LYS A 153 9.78 9.97 21.11
C LYS A 153 9.24 11.11 20.28
N ILE A 154 8.01 11.50 20.55
CA ILE A 154 7.43 12.72 20.00
C ILE A 154 8.18 13.93 20.58
N PHE A 155 8.55 14.87 19.75
CA PHE A 155 9.13 16.14 20.16
C PHE A 155 8.37 17.32 19.55
N ILE A 156 8.42 18.46 20.24
CA ILE A 156 7.82 19.71 19.74
C ILE A 156 8.89 20.45 18.94
N LEU A 157 8.57 20.73 17.66
CA LEU A 157 9.44 21.56 16.83
C LEU A 157 9.32 23.02 17.27
N GLU A 158 10.47 23.70 17.45
CA GLU A 158 10.50 25.11 17.89
C GLU A 158 9.82 26.04 16.87
N ASP A 159 9.14 27.08 17.36
CA ASP A 159 8.38 28.02 16.52
C ASP A 159 9.23 28.72 15.45
N LYS A 160 10.53 28.88 15.67
CA LYS A 160 11.45 29.42 14.66
C LYS A 160 11.53 28.61 13.36
N TYR A 161 11.20 27.30 13.42
CA TYR A 161 11.17 26.43 12.24
C TYR A 161 9.75 26.27 11.68
N THR A 162 8.73 26.46 12.50
CA THR A 162 7.32 26.23 12.09
C THR A 162 6.63 27.48 11.56
N GLY A 163 7.28 28.66 11.70
CA GLY A 163 6.76 29.97 11.28
C GLY A 163 5.63 30.51 12.16
N LYS A 164 4.76 29.65 12.67
CA LYS A 164 3.69 29.97 13.63
C LYS A 164 3.61 28.91 14.70
N SER A 165 3.27 29.30 15.92
CA SER A 165 3.04 28.35 17.00
C SER A 165 1.82 27.45 16.70
N TYR A 166 1.82 26.24 17.27
CA TYR A 166 0.67 25.35 17.13
C TYR A 166 -0.62 25.95 17.69
N LYS A 167 -0.52 26.82 18.72
CA LYS A 167 -1.66 27.50 19.32
C LYS A 167 -2.31 28.47 18.33
N GLU A 168 -1.52 29.23 17.59
CA GLU A 168 -2.00 30.14 16.55
C GLU A 168 -2.64 29.36 15.40
N LYS A 169 -2.01 28.29 14.91
CA LYS A 169 -2.56 27.41 13.87
C LYS A 169 -3.92 26.83 14.29
N VAL A 170 -4.02 26.30 15.52
CA VAL A 170 -5.28 25.76 16.04
C VAL A 170 -6.36 26.83 16.16
N LYS A 171 -6.00 28.06 16.58
CA LYS A 171 -6.93 29.19 16.66
C LYS A 171 -7.48 29.54 15.27
N GLU A 172 -6.63 29.59 14.24
CA GLU A 172 -7.03 29.86 12.87
C GLU A 172 -7.98 28.76 12.33
N ILE A 173 -7.64 27.50 12.54
CA ILE A 173 -8.49 26.37 12.14
C ILE A 173 -9.86 26.45 12.82
N ARG A 174 -9.90 26.72 14.13
CA ARG A 174 -11.17 26.87 14.87
C ARG A 174 -12.03 28.00 14.34
N LYS A 175 -11.42 29.09 13.89
CA LYS A 175 -12.15 30.19 13.24
C LYS A 175 -12.81 29.71 11.95
N VAL A 176 -12.04 29.04 11.07
CA VAL A 176 -12.58 28.46 9.83
C VAL A 176 -13.69 27.43 10.09
N LEU A 177 -13.52 26.57 11.09
CA LEU A 177 -14.54 25.60 11.48
C LEU A 177 -15.86 26.30 11.85
N LYS A 178 -15.78 27.35 12.66
CA LYS A 178 -16.95 28.15 13.07
C LYS A 178 -17.64 28.78 11.83
N GLU A 179 -16.88 29.37 10.91
CA GLU A 179 -17.39 29.96 9.68
C GLU A 179 -18.08 28.93 8.77
N LYS A 180 -17.60 27.69 8.78
CA LYS A 180 -18.17 26.55 8.02
C LYS A 180 -19.28 25.81 8.76
N GLY A 181 -19.62 26.18 9.99
CA GLY A 181 -20.60 25.46 10.80
C GLY A 181 -20.17 24.04 11.19
N ALA A 182 -18.85 23.74 11.17
CA ALA A 182 -18.29 22.44 11.49
C ALA A 182 -17.79 22.40 12.94
N ASN A 183 -18.04 21.28 13.64
CA ASN A 183 -17.62 21.08 15.02
C ASN A 183 -16.25 20.42 15.14
N TYR A 184 -15.83 19.66 14.09
CA TYR A 184 -14.61 18.84 14.09
C TYR A 184 -13.87 18.98 12.77
N ASN A 185 -12.55 18.85 12.84
CA ASN A 185 -11.68 18.67 11.68
C ASN A 185 -10.76 17.46 11.94
N ILE A 186 -10.74 16.51 11.02
CA ILE A 186 -9.90 15.31 11.10
C ILE A 186 -8.71 15.52 10.17
N ILE A 187 -7.50 15.46 10.72
CA ILE A 187 -6.24 15.53 9.97
C ILE A 187 -5.59 14.15 10.09
N SER A 188 -5.42 13.44 8.98
CA SER A 188 -4.87 12.09 8.96
C SER A 188 -3.44 12.04 8.43
N VAL A 189 -3.02 13.04 7.66
CA VAL A 189 -1.69 13.08 7.03
C VAL A 189 -0.77 13.94 7.88
N SER A 190 0.38 13.39 8.27
CA SER A 190 1.29 14.01 9.23
C SER A 190 2.11 15.19 8.70
N TYR A 191 2.18 15.38 7.39
CA TYR A 191 2.98 16.42 6.73
C TYR A 191 2.17 17.53 6.05
N THR A 192 0.90 17.67 6.36
CA THR A 192 0.03 18.75 5.87
C THR A 192 0.13 20.01 6.72
#